data_b717e1ab6c05cbc2e419e341a9411249
#
_entry.id   b717e1ab6c05cbc2e419e341a9411249
#
_cell.length_a   1.000
_cell.length_b   1.000
_cell.length_c   1.000
_cell.angle_alpha   90.00
_cell.angle_beta   90.00
_cell.angle_gamma   90.00
#
_symmetry.space_group_name_H-M   'P 1'
#
loop_
_entity.id
_entity.type
_entity.pdbx_description
1 polymer ?
#
loop_
_entity_poly.entity_id
_entity_poly.type
_entity_poly.pdbx_seq_one_letter_code
_entity_poly.pdbx_strand_id
1 'polypeptide(L)'
;GSAGGGKSYAMLADPLRFMGHPAFSGLLLRHTTEELRELISKSQELYPKVWPGIKWSERKMQWTAPSGARLWMSYLDRDDDVMRYQGLAFSWIGFDELTQWPTPYAWNYMRSRLRSTAPDLEVYMRATTNPGGPGHGWVKKMFIDPAPYDTSFAATDIETGEALKYPAGHSKAGKPLFKRRFIPARLSDNPYLSDTGDYEAM
;
A
#
# COMPACT_ATOMS: atom_id res chain seq x y z
N GLY A 1 1.24 -11.55 -6.95
CA GLY A 1 2.07 -12.57 -6.29
C GLY A 1 1.26 -13.78 -5.86
N SER A 2 1.92 -14.88 -5.53
CA SER A 2 1.24 -16.08 -5.00
C SER A 2 0.83 -15.90 -3.53
N ALA A 3 -0.10 -16.71 -3.03
CA ALA A 3 -0.33 -16.89 -1.60
C ALA A 3 0.98 -17.35 -0.92
N GLY A 4 1.16 -17.08 0.35
CA GLY A 4 2.37 -17.49 1.08
C GLY A 4 3.67 -16.69 0.80
N GLY A 5 3.70 -15.83 -0.21
CA GLY A 5 4.91 -15.05 -0.58
C GLY A 5 5.30 -13.91 0.38
N GLY A 6 4.88 -13.92 1.64
CA GLY A 6 5.28 -12.93 2.65
C GLY A 6 4.75 -11.51 2.45
N LYS A 7 3.81 -11.30 1.52
CA LYS A 7 3.34 -9.97 1.09
C LYS A 7 2.77 -9.10 2.22
N SER A 8 1.93 -9.67 3.09
CA SER A 8 1.32 -8.92 4.21
C SER A 8 2.38 -8.50 5.24
N TYR A 9 3.40 -9.33 5.49
CA TYR A 9 4.54 -8.94 6.32
C TYR A 9 5.36 -7.83 5.67
N ALA A 10 5.61 -7.90 4.36
CA ALA A 10 6.29 -6.82 3.63
C ALA A 10 5.49 -5.51 3.67
N MET A 11 4.14 -5.59 3.63
CA MET A 11 3.27 -4.43 3.78
C MET A 11 3.33 -3.83 5.19
N LEU A 12 3.38 -4.67 6.23
CA LEU A 12 3.52 -4.21 7.62
C LEU A 12 4.93 -3.65 7.90
N ALA A 13 5.96 -4.22 7.31
CA ALA A 13 7.35 -3.81 7.53
C ALA A 13 7.71 -2.48 6.84
N ASP A 14 7.12 -2.21 5.68
CA ASP A 14 7.49 -1.06 4.85
C ASP A 14 7.34 0.30 5.58
N PRO A 15 6.22 0.64 6.25
CA PRO A 15 6.06 1.91 6.97
C PRO A 15 6.98 2.03 8.19
N LEU A 16 7.50 0.92 8.74
CA LEU A 16 8.38 0.95 9.90
C LEU A 16 9.68 1.72 9.64
N ARG A 17 10.13 1.80 8.38
CA ARG A 17 11.31 2.59 7.97
C ARG A 17 11.18 4.07 8.29
N PHE A 18 9.95 4.57 8.38
CA PHE A 18 9.65 5.98 8.57
C PHE A 18 9.20 6.32 9.99
N MET A 19 9.07 5.34 10.87
CA MET A 19 8.59 5.56 12.24
C MET A 19 9.54 6.39 13.12
N GLY A 20 10.77 6.63 12.67
CA GLY A 20 11.70 7.60 13.27
C GLY A 20 11.43 9.05 12.89
N HIS A 21 10.64 9.31 11.85
CA HIS A 21 10.41 10.66 11.32
C HIS A 21 9.12 11.27 11.88
N PRO A 22 9.18 12.39 12.65
CA PRO A 22 8.01 12.93 13.36
C PRO A 22 6.86 13.37 12.44
N ALA A 23 7.15 13.75 11.20
CA ALA A 23 6.14 14.14 10.21
C ALA A 23 5.52 12.94 9.46
N PHE A 24 5.94 11.70 9.73
CA PHE A 24 5.38 10.53 9.07
C PHE A 24 3.92 10.32 9.46
N SER A 25 3.09 10.18 8.45
CA SER A 25 1.66 9.94 8.55
C SER A 25 1.30 8.85 7.53
N GLY A 26 1.16 7.63 8.00
CA GLY A 26 0.83 6.47 7.18
C GLY A 26 -0.63 6.03 7.32
N LEU A 27 -1.15 5.39 6.28
CA LEU A 27 -2.46 4.75 6.28
C LEU A 27 -2.35 3.37 5.63
N LEU A 28 -2.74 2.33 6.33
CA LEU A 28 -2.84 0.97 5.82
C LEU A 28 -4.31 0.57 5.69
N LEU A 29 -4.68 0.11 4.50
CA LEU A 29 -6.06 -0.19 4.14
C LEU A 29 -6.24 -1.66 3.79
N ARG A 30 -7.34 -2.22 4.28
CA ARG A 30 -7.90 -3.52 3.88
C ARG A 30 -9.31 -3.32 3.34
N HIS A 31 -9.83 -4.32 2.64
CA HIS A 31 -11.19 -4.23 2.10
C HIS A 31 -12.24 -4.40 3.21
N THR A 32 -12.09 -5.39 4.09
CA THR A 32 -13.06 -5.68 5.16
C THR A 32 -12.47 -5.50 6.57
N THR A 33 -13.37 -5.39 7.55
CA THR A 33 -12.99 -5.28 8.98
C THR A 33 -12.35 -6.57 9.49
N GLU A 34 -12.85 -7.72 9.06
CA GLU A 34 -12.35 -9.04 9.48
C GLU A 34 -10.89 -9.23 9.05
N GLU A 35 -10.60 -8.94 7.78
CA GLU A 35 -9.25 -9.01 7.24
C GLU A 35 -8.30 -8.01 7.90
N LEU A 36 -8.82 -6.81 8.25
CA LEU A 36 -8.04 -5.79 8.95
C LEU A 36 -7.62 -6.27 10.33
N ARG A 37 -8.47 -6.99 11.07
CA ARG A 37 -8.15 -7.55 12.40
C ARG A 37 -6.94 -8.47 12.35
N GLU A 38 -6.81 -9.28 11.31
CA GLU A 38 -5.64 -10.16 11.12
C GLU A 38 -4.35 -9.33 10.97
N LEU A 39 -4.38 -8.26 10.17
CA LEU A 39 -3.22 -7.36 10.02
C LEU A 39 -2.87 -6.64 11.32
N ILE A 40 -3.88 -6.20 12.08
CA ILE A 40 -3.66 -5.56 13.38
C ILE A 40 -2.97 -6.54 14.33
N SER A 41 -3.47 -7.78 14.46
CA SER A 41 -2.86 -8.82 15.29
C SER A 41 -1.39 -9.05 14.92
N LYS A 42 -1.09 -9.24 13.63
CA LYS A 42 0.29 -9.38 13.15
C LYS A 42 1.16 -8.16 13.44
N SER A 43 0.60 -6.95 13.33
CA SER A 43 1.32 -5.73 13.66
C SER A 43 1.63 -5.61 15.15
N GLN A 44 0.72 -6.07 16.03
CA GLN A 44 0.92 -6.09 17.49
C GLN A 44 2.03 -7.05 17.91
N GLU A 45 2.25 -8.12 17.16
CA GLU A 45 3.39 -9.02 17.38
C GLU A 45 4.71 -8.46 16.86
N LEU A 46 4.68 -7.73 15.72
CA LEU A 46 5.86 -7.27 15.00
C LEU A 46 6.39 -5.93 15.51
N TYR A 47 5.51 -4.92 15.62
CA TYR A 47 5.93 -3.53 15.79
C TYR A 47 6.66 -3.24 17.10
N PRO A 48 6.24 -3.78 18.26
CA PRO A 48 6.97 -3.57 19.52
C PRO A 48 8.38 -4.16 19.51
N LYS A 49 8.63 -5.20 18.71
CA LYS A 49 9.96 -5.82 18.55
C LYS A 49 10.92 -4.95 17.74
N VAL A 50 10.38 -4.22 16.75
CA VAL A 50 11.18 -3.36 15.84
C VAL A 50 11.34 -1.95 16.40
N TRP A 51 10.29 -1.40 17.00
CA TRP A 51 10.25 -0.04 17.56
C TRP A 51 9.87 -0.08 19.05
N PRO A 52 10.83 -0.21 19.97
CA PRO A 52 10.57 -0.10 21.40
C PRO A 52 9.85 1.20 21.74
N GLY A 53 8.77 1.09 22.53
CA GLY A 53 7.99 2.26 22.94
C GLY A 53 6.89 2.70 21.95
N ILE A 54 6.74 2.02 20.80
CA ILE A 54 5.57 2.24 19.92
C ILE A 54 4.29 1.82 20.66
N LYS A 55 3.21 2.57 20.48
CA LYS A 55 1.93 2.37 21.15
C LYS A 55 0.79 2.19 20.17
N TRP A 56 -0.03 1.19 20.41
CA TRP A 56 -1.29 0.97 19.71
C TRP A 56 -2.45 1.64 20.45
N SER A 57 -3.34 2.27 19.73
CA SER A 57 -4.61 2.81 20.22
C SER A 57 -5.77 2.14 19.48
N GLU A 58 -6.49 1.25 20.17
CA GLU A 58 -7.67 0.57 19.63
C GLU A 58 -8.76 1.57 19.19
N ARG A 59 -9.04 2.59 20.00
CA ARG A 59 -10.05 3.59 19.70
C ARG A 59 -9.75 4.39 18.41
N LYS A 60 -8.45 4.65 18.17
CA LYS A 60 -8.01 5.42 16.98
C LYS A 60 -7.61 4.53 15.81
N MET A 61 -7.53 3.21 16.03
CA MET A 61 -6.97 2.25 15.06
C MET A 61 -5.61 2.74 14.56
N GLN A 62 -4.71 3.08 15.48
CA GLN A 62 -3.49 3.84 15.15
C GLN A 62 -2.31 3.39 15.99
N TRP A 63 -1.19 3.18 15.32
CA TRP A 63 0.13 3.12 15.90
C TRP A 63 0.75 4.52 16.04
N THR A 64 1.40 4.78 17.16
CA THR A 64 2.14 6.02 17.40
C THR A 64 3.53 5.67 17.91
N ALA A 65 4.56 6.10 17.19
CA ALA A 65 5.96 5.93 17.60
C ALA A 65 6.41 7.03 18.59
N PRO A 66 7.49 6.80 19.35
CA PRO A 66 8.05 7.82 20.25
C PRO A 66 8.45 9.12 19.52
N SER A 67 8.80 9.05 18.24
CA SER A 67 9.07 10.19 17.36
C SER A 67 7.86 11.11 17.12
N GLY A 68 6.64 10.60 17.34
CA GLY A 68 5.39 11.25 16.94
C GLY A 68 4.85 10.75 15.61
N ALA A 69 5.58 9.90 14.88
CA ALA A 69 5.11 9.24 13.67
C ALA A 69 3.83 8.42 13.92
N ARG A 70 2.94 8.41 12.96
CA ARG A 70 1.63 7.77 13.08
C ARG A 70 1.33 6.88 11.88
N LEU A 71 0.75 5.71 12.15
CA LEU A 71 0.22 4.80 11.13
C LEU A 71 -1.19 4.39 11.52
N TRP A 72 -2.17 4.81 10.74
CA TRP A 72 -3.56 4.36 10.87
C TRP A 72 -3.74 3.05 10.12
N MET A 73 -4.56 2.17 10.70
CA MET A 73 -5.02 0.94 10.07
C MET A 73 -6.53 1.01 9.92
N SER A 74 -7.05 0.87 8.71
CA SER A 74 -8.47 1.08 8.43
C SER A 74 -8.93 0.19 7.28
N TYR A 75 -10.23 0.24 6.99
CA TYR A 75 -10.85 -0.51 5.90
C TYR A 75 -11.69 0.39 5.00
N LEU A 76 -11.90 -0.06 3.76
CA LEU A 76 -12.76 0.58 2.76
C LEU A 76 -13.63 -0.52 2.14
N ASP A 77 -14.82 -0.71 2.68
CA ASP A 77 -15.79 -1.70 2.19
C ASP A 77 -16.51 -1.20 0.93
N ARG A 78 -16.75 0.12 0.86
CA ARG A 78 -17.42 0.79 -0.25
C ARG A 78 -16.58 1.93 -0.82
N ASP A 79 -16.80 2.26 -2.07
CA ASP A 79 -16.12 3.38 -2.73
C ASP A 79 -16.31 4.70 -1.97
N ASP A 80 -17.51 4.97 -1.43
CA ASP A 80 -17.81 6.19 -0.67
C ASP A 80 -17.05 6.30 0.66
N ASP A 81 -16.54 5.21 1.19
CA ASP A 81 -15.75 5.22 2.43
C ASP A 81 -14.49 6.08 2.33
N VAL A 82 -13.99 6.31 1.12
CA VAL A 82 -12.85 7.20 0.88
C VAL A 82 -13.11 8.64 1.33
N MET A 83 -14.38 9.06 1.41
CA MET A 83 -14.76 10.40 1.84
C MET A 83 -14.37 10.69 3.29
N ARG A 84 -14.21 9.66 4.12
CA ARG A 84 -13.68 9.79 5.50
C ARG A 84 -12.28 10.41 5.55
N TYR A 85 -11.54 10.34 4.45
CA TYR A 85 -10.18 10.89 4.33
C TYR A 85 -10.13 12.25 3.64
N GLN A 86 -11.29 12.85 3.37
CA GLN A 86 -11.34 14.20 2.81
C GLN A 86 -10.66 15.19 3.76
N GLY A 87 -9.78 16.02 3.23
CA GLY A 87 -8.98 16.97 4.03
C GLY A 87 -7.73 16.40 4.69
N LEU A 88 -7.60 15.07 4.81
CA LEU A 88 -6.42 14.44 5.38
C LEU A 88 -5.27 14.35 4.37
N ALA A 89 -4.07 14.17 4.89
CA ALA A 89 -2.85 13.99 4.11
C ALA A 89 -1.99 12.87 4.71
N PHE A 90 -1.46 12.03 3.84
CA PHE A 90 -0.60 10.92 4.22
C PHE A 90 0.68 10.95 3.39
N SER A 91 1.80 10.62 4.02
CA SER A 91 3.08 10.44 3.32
C SER A 91 3.20 9.01 2.74
N TRP A 92 2.50 8.06 3.31
CA TRP A 92 2.47 6.67 2.87
C TRP A 92 1.06 6.10 2.93
N ILE A 93 0.65 5.40 1.86
CA ILE A 93 -0.64 4.70 1.83
C ILE A 93 -0.41 3.29 1.32
N GLY A 94 -0.79 2.29 2.12
CA GLY A 94 -0.75 0.89 1.77
C GLY A 94 -2.14 0.32 1.50
N PHE A 95 -2.29 -0.44 0.43
CA PHE A 95 -3.47 -1.26 0.14
C PHE A 95 -3.07 -2.73 0.20
N ASP A 96 -3.54 -3.45 1.18
CA ASP A 96 -3.28 -4.88 1.24
C ASP A 96 -4.40 -5.64 0.52
N GLU A 97 -4.01 -6.54 -0.40
CA GLU A 97 -4.88 -7.27 -1.31
C GLU A 97 -5.72 -6.38 -2.26
N LEU A 98 -5.05 -5.53 -3.00
CA LEU A 98 -5.66 -4.53 -3.89
C LEU A 98 -6.70 -5.09 -4.88
N THR A 99 -6.61 -6.37 -5.25
CA THR A 99 -7.61 -7.02 -6.14
C THR A 99 -8.96 -7.26 -5.49
N GLN A 100 -9.12 -7.01 -4.20
CA GLN A 100 -10.43 -7.09 -3.54
C GLN A 100 -11.33 -5.90 -3.89
N TRP A 101 -10.77 -4.75 -4.27
CA TRP A 101 -11.56 -3.61 -4.76
C TRP A 101 -11.94 -3.80 -6.22
N PRO A 102 -13.27 -3.82 -6.54
CA PRO A 102 -13.75 -4.08 -7.91
C PRO A 102 -13.32 -3.02 -8.92
N THR A 103 -13.16 -1.78 -8.48
CA THR A 103 -12.82 -0.63 -9.31
C THR A 103 -11.53 0.06 -8.83
N PRO A 104 -10.85 0.84 -9.68
CA PRO A 104 -9.68 1.63 -9.29
C PRO A 104 -10.05 2.90 -8.50
N TYR A 105 -11.32 3.15 -8.20
CA TYR A 105 -11.80 4.40 -7.62
C TYR A 105 -11.11 4.72 -6.29
N ALA A 106 -11.14 3.80 -5.33
CA ALA A 106 -10.51 3.99 -4.02
C ALA A 106 -9.01 4.27 -4.14
N TRP A 107 -8.30 3.52 -4.98
CA TRP A 107 -6.88 3.74 -5.27
C TRP A 107 -6.61 5.14 -5.82
N ASN A 108 -7.37 5.55 -6.83
CA ASN A 108 -7.20 6.85 -7.48
C ASN A 108 -7.56 8.01 -6.55
N TYR A 109 -8.62 7.88 -5.76
CA TYR A 109 -9.01 8.89 -4.78
C TYR A 109 -7.92 9.06 -3.71
N MET A 110 -7.47 7.97 -3.11
CA MET A 110 -6.48 8.00 -2.03
C MET A 110 -5.13 8.57 -2.50
N ARG A 111 -4.77 8.41 -3.77
CA ARG A 111 -3.60 9.07 -4.35
C ARG A 111 -3.66 10.59 -4.21
N SER A 112 -4.83 11.20 -4.28
CA SER A 112 -4.99 12.65 -4.08
C SER A 112 -4.73 13.10 -2.63
N ARG A 113 -4.71 12.15 -1.69
CA ARG A 113 -4.39 12.38 -0.27
C ARG A 113 -2.89 12.18 0.02
N LEU A 114 -2.14 11.72 -0.96
CA LEU A 114 -0.71 11.41 -0.81
C LEU A 114 0.12 12.68 -0.94
N ARG A 115 0.60 13.20 0.19
CA ARG A 115 1.42 14.41 0.26
C ARG A 115 2.15 14.53 1.59
N SER A 116 3.30 15.21 1.61
CA SER A 116 4.04 15.61 2.80
C SER A 116 4.59 17.02 2.63
N THR A 117 4.72 17.74 3.73
CA THR A 117 5.43 19.03 3.79
C THR A 117 6.91 18.85 4.17
N ALA A 118 7.31 17.65 4.63
CA ALA A 118 8.69 17.33 4.94
C ALA A 118 9.42 16.91 3.65
N PRO A 119 10.45 17.65 3.21
CA PRO A 119 11.11 17.41 1.93
C PRO A 119 11.97 16.15 1.90
N ASP A 120 12.40 15.67 3.05
CA ASP A 120 13.22 14.48 3.28
C ASP A 120 12.38 13.21 3.47
N LEU A 121 11.05 13.34 3.49
CA LEU A 121 10.14 12.20 3.62
C LEU A 121 9.63 11.74 2.26
N GLU A 122 9.97 10.52 1.90
CA GLU A 122 9.47 9.89 0.67
C GLU A 122 7.94 9.72 0.72
N VAL A 123 7.29 10.06 -0.38
CA VAL A 123 5.82 10.05 -0.49
C VAL A 123 5.40 9.07 -1.59
N TYR A 124 4.75 7.97 -1.22
CA TYR A 124 4.32 6.95 -2.18
C TYR A 124 3.17 6.07 -1.68
N MET A 125 2.58 5.35 -2.62
CA MET A 125 1.61 4.28 -2.35
C MET A 125 2.23 2.93 -2.61
N ARG A 126 1.83 1.94 -1.83
CA ARG A 126 2.20 0.53 -1.99
C ARG A 126 0.95 -0.34 -1.97
N ALA A 127 0.97 -1.42 -2.73
CA ALA A 127 -0.08 -2.42 -2.66
C ALA A 127 0.49 -3.83 -2.69
N THR A 128 -0.22 -4.75 -2.05
CA THR A 128 -0.07 -6.19 -2.28
C THR A 128 -1.24 -6.71 -3.07
N THR A 129 -1.08 -7.83 -3.74
CA THR A 129 -2.18 -8.48 -4.46
C THR A 129 -1.90 -9.96 -4.68
N ASN A 130 -2.97 -10.74 -4.72
CA ASN A 130 -3.01 -12.11 -5.25
C ASN A 130 -3.64 -12.09 -6.65
N PRO A 131 -3.32 -13.08 -7.51
CA PRO A 131 -4.09 -13.26 -8.73
C PRO A 131 -5.56 -13.59 -8.40
N GLY A 132 -6.48 -13.15 -9.26
CA GLY A 132 -7.91 -13.30 -9.03
C GLY A 132 -8.51 -12.14 -8.22
N GLY A 133 -9.76 -12.33 -7.77
CA GLY A 133 -10.55 -11.30 -7.11
C GLY A 133 -11.23 -10.34 -8.09
N PRO A 134 -12.23 -9.56 -7.60
CA PRO A 134 -13.07 -8.72 -8.45
C PRO A 134 -12.28 -7.61 -9.17
N GLY A 135 -11.19 -7.14 -8.60
CA GLY A 135 -10.34 -6.09 -9.17
C GLY A 135 -9.18 -6.59 -10.02
N HIS A 136 -9.06 -7.90 -10.27
CA HIS A 136 -7.92 -8.47 -11.00
C HIS A 136 -7.65 -7.78 -12.35
N GLY A 137 -8.70 -7.52 -13.11
CA GLY A 137 -8.59 -6.95 -14.45
C GLY A 137 -7.95 -5.57 -14.45
N TRP A 138 -8.44 -4.65 -13.62
CA TRP A 138 -7.89 -3.30 -13.58
C TRP A 138 -6.50 -3.25 -12.94
N VAL A 139 -6.23 -4.07 -11.91
CA VAL A 139 -4.90 -4.17 -11.29
C VAL A 139 -3.88 -4.67 -12.31
N LYS A 140 -4.21 -5.73 -13.05
CA LYS A 140 -3.36 -6.25 -14.13
C LYS A 140 -3.06 -5.17 -15.18
N LYS A 141 -4.09 -4.52 -15.71
CA LYS A 141 -3.98 -3.45 -16.70
C LYS A 141 -3.16 -2.25 -16.20
N MET A 142 -3.25 -1.92 -14.91
CA MET A 142 -2.58 -0.76 -14.32
C MET A 142 -1.11 -1.00 -13.98
N PHE A 143 -0.73 -2.20 -13.56
CA PHE A 143 0.57 -2.47 -12.95
C PHE A 143 1.40 -3.54 -13.65
N ILE A 144 0.76 -4.51 -14.33
CA ILE A 144 1.45 -5.69 -14.86
C ILE A 144 1.65 -5.56 -16.38
N ASP A 145 0.59 -5.27 -17.13
CA ASP A 145 0.62 -5.24 -18.60
C ASP A 145 1.53 -4.13 -19.19
N PRO A 146 1.70 -2.95 -18.54
CA PRO A 146 2.44 -1.85 -19.14
C PRO A 146 3.95 -2.05 -19.26
N ALA A 147 4.57 -2.92 -18.45
CA ALA A 147 6.03 -3.09 -18.44
C ALA A 147 6.45 -4.47 -17.93
N PRO A 148 7.65 -4.95 -18.27
CA PRO A 148 8.22 -6.15 -17.67
C PRO A 148 8.29 -6.05 -16.13
N TYR A 149 8.28 -7.21 -15.47
CA TYR A 149 8.40 -7.29 -14.01
C TYR A 149 9.65 -6.55 -13.53
N ASP A 150 9.51 -5.95 -12.35
CA ASP A 150 10.59 -5.22 -11.67
C ASP A 150 11.11 -3.97 -12.41
N THR A 151 10.39 -3.50 -13.42
CA THR A 151 10.72 -2.32 -14.21
C THR A 151 9.85 -1.13 -13.79
N SER A 152 10.47 0.03 -13.54
CA SER A 152 9.76 1.28 -13.30
C SER A 152 9.30 1.91 -14.61
N PHE A 153 8.02 2.27 -14.69
CA PHE A 153 7.42 2.92 -15.85
C PHE A 153 6.58 4.14 -15.47
N ALA A 154 6.42 5.07 -16.42
CA ALA A 154 5.54 6.22 -16.23
C ALA A 154 4.08 5.75 -16.08
N ALA A 155 3.37 6.29 -15.09
CA ALA A 155 1.98 5.94 -14.91
C ALA A 155 1.12 6.43 -16.07
N THR A 156 0.21 5.59 -16.52
CA THR A 156 -0.78 5.88 -17.56
C THR A 156 -2.19 5.84 -16.99
N ASP A 157 -3.10 6.54 -17.62
CA ASP A 157 -4.51 6.34 -17.43
C ASP A 157 -4.90 4.96 -17.97
N ILE A 158 -5.72 4.21 -17.20
CA ILE A 158 -6.05 2.82 -17.55
C ILE A 158 -7.12 2.69 -18.63
N GLU A 159 -7.87 3.76 -18.88
CA GLU A 159 -8.93 3.77 -19.88
C GLU A 159 -8.39 4.27 -21.23
N THR A 160 -7.67 5.37 -21.21
CA THR A 160 -7.14 5.99 -22.42
C THR A 160 -5.75 5.50 -22.83
N GLY A 161 -4.98 4.93 -21.88
CA GLY A 161 -3.57 4.57 -22.08
C GLY A 161 -2.61 5.75 -22.09
N GLU A 162 -3.12 6.98 -21.97
CA GLU A 162 -2.29 8.18 -22.01
C GLU A 162 -1.41 8.32 -20.76
N ALA A 163 -0.19 8.81 -20.95
CA ALA A 163 0.74 9.06 -19.86
C ALA A 163 0.22 10.17 -18.93
N LEU A 164 0.14 9.90 -17.63
CA LEU A 164 -0.20 10.89 -16.62
C LEU A 164 0.99 11.83 -16.41
N LYS A 165 0.82 13.09 -16.79
CA LYS A 165 1.86 14.13 -16.77
C LYS A 165 1.45 15.31 -15.91
N TYR A 166 2.45 16.06 -15.44
CA TYR A 166 2.20 17.36 -14.81
C TYR A 166 1.55 18.31 -15.82
N PRO A 167 0.50 19.06 -15.41
CA PRO A 167 -0.21 19.96 -16.29
C PRO A 167 0.66 21.14 -16.76
N ALA A 168 0.23 21.78 -17.85
CA ALA A 168 0.82 23.03 -18.29
C ALA A 168 0.80 24.08 -17.17
N GLY A 169 1.87 24.86 -17.03
CA GLY A 169 2.03 25.86 -15.96
C GLY A 169 2.66 25.33 -14.67
N HIS A 170 2.79 24.03 -14.49
CA HIS A 170 3.55 23.45 -13.39
C HIS A 170 5.07 23.47 -13.70
N SER A 171 5.95 23.68 -12.68
CA SER A 171 7.40 23.67 -12.84
C SER A 171 7.96 22.37 -13.45
N LYS A 172 7.22 21.28 -13.36
CA LYS A 172 7.52 19.95 -13.94
C LYS A 172 6.63 19.63 -15.14
N ALA A 173 6.04 20.62 -15.81
CA ALA A 173 5.11 20.40 -16.92
C ALA A 173 5.65 19.39 -17.94
N GLY A 174 4.80 18.49 -18.40
CA GLY A 174 5.14 17.44 -19.37
C GLY A 174 5.93 16.24 -18.83
N LYS A 175 6.52 16.33 -17.63
CA LYS A 175 7.16 15.17 -16.97
C LYS A 175 6.11 14.20 -16.44
N PRO A 176 6.44 12.90 -16.31
CA PRO A 176 5.53 11.93 -15.67
C PRO A 176 5.12 12.40 -14.27
N LEU A 177 3.82 12.31 -13.98
CA LEU A 177 3.27 12.71 -12.67
C LEU A 177 3.78 11.81 -11.55
N PHE A 178 3.91 10.51 -11.82
CA PHE A 178 4.50 9.50 -10.94
C PHE A 178 4.87 8.25 -11.75
N LYS A 179 5.59 7.34 -11.10
CA LYS A 179 5.98 6.05 -11.67
C LYS A 179 5.27 4.92 -10.95
N ARG A 180 5.12 3.80 -11.64
CA ARG A 180 4.66 2.52 -11.10
C ARG A 180 5.72 1.45 -11.29
N ARG A 181 5.68 0.42 -10.45
CA ARG A 181 6.53 -0.77 -10.56
C ARG A 181 5.77 -1.96 -10.00
N PHE A 182 5.80 -3.07 -10.70
CA PHE A 182 5.27 -4.34 -10.22
C PHE A 182 6.43 -5.26 -9.85
N ILE A 183 6.43 -5.73 -8.60
CA ILE A 183 7.43 -6.66 -8.08
C ILE A 183 6.71 -8.00 -7.89
N PRO A 184 7.07 -9.06 -8.63
CA PRO A 184 6.49 -10.38 -8.41
C PRO A 184 6.92 -10.92 -7.05
N ALA A 185 6.03 -11.68 -6.41
CA ALA A 185 6.33 -12.47 -5.22
C ALA A 185 5.85 -13.90 -5.46
N ARG A 186 6.72 -14.88 -5.35
CA ARG A 186 6.45 -16.30 -5.54
C ARG A 186 6.53 -17.00 -4.19
N LEU A 187 5.93 -18.18 -4.08
CA LEU A 187 6.07 -19.02 -2.88
C LEU A 187 7.54 -19.35 -2.62
N SER A 188 8.30 -19.64 -3.68
CA SER A 188 9.75 -19.90 -3.61
C SER A 188 10.58 -18.74 -3.05
N ASP A 189 10.01 -17.52 -3.00
CA ASP A 189 10.69 -16.36 -2.42
C ASP A 189 10.56 -16.34 -0.88
N ASN A 190 9.78 -17.27 -0.31
CA ASN A 190 9.58 -17.42 1.13
C ASN A 190 10.12 -18.76 1.65
N PRO A 191 11.38 -18.79 2.13
CA PRO A 191 12.04 -20.03 2.57
C PRO A 191 11.31 -20.72 3.74
N TYR A 192 10.60 -19.96 4.59
CA TYR A 192 9.83 -20.52 5.70
C TYR A 192 8.66 -21.41 5.30
N LEU A 193 8.17 -21.29 4.06
CA LEU A 193 7.06 -22.09 3.54
C LEU A 193 7.50 -23.02 2.42
N SER A 194 8.57 -22.70 1.69
CA SER A 194 9.09 -23.56 0.61
C SER A 194 9.90 -24.75 1.15
N ASP A 195 10.61 -24.56 2.27
CA ASP A 195 11.49 -25.58 2.84
C ASP A 195 10.72 -26.74 3.52
N THR A 196 9.45 -26.53 3.91
CA THR A 196 8.62 -27.58 4.52
C THR A 196 7.89 -28.44 3.50
N GLY A 197 7.75 -28.01 2.25
CA GLY A 197 7.00 -28.72 1.19
C GLY A 197 5.51 -28.89 1.42
N ASP A 198 5.02 -28.60 2.62
CA ASP A 198 3.63 -28.85 3.03
C ASP A 198 2.64 -27.90 2.34
N TYR A 199 3.07 -26.70 1.98
CA TYR A 199 2.23 -25.68 1.36
C TYR A 199 2.02 -25.90 -0.16
N GLU A 200 2.91 -26.64 -0.83
CA GLU A 200 2.76 -27.00 -2.24
C GLU A 200 1.80 -28.19 -2.42
N ALA A 201 1.50 -28.92 -1.34
CA ALA A 201 0.63 -30.08 -1.34
C ALA A 201 -0.85 -29.74 -1.03
N MET A 202 -1.16 -28.52 -0.66
CA MET A 202 -2.51 -27.98 -0.44
C MET A 202 -3.05 -27.27 -1.69
#